data_5223c5d00ece41bb8b37814a8af2392c
#
_entry.id   5223c5d00ece41bb8b37814a8af2392c
#
_cell.length_a   1.000
_cell.length_b   1.000
_cell.length_c   1.000
_cell.angle_alpha   90.00
_cell.angle_beta   90.00
_cell.angle_gamma   90.00
#
_symmetry.space_group_name_H-M   'P 1'
#
loop_
_entity.id
_entity.type
_entity.pdbx_description
1 polymer ?
#
loop_
_entity_poly.entity_id
_entity_poly.type
_entity_poly.pdbx_seq_one_letter_code
_entity_poly.pdbx_strand_id
1 'polypeptide(L)'
;MAPEQFRGQAVFASDIYSLGITIYQMLTGQLPYDTPVPSNLDRLMKGDLVKPPRVRNPSIPTSLNDIVMKAVAPDLSNRYQNAEDLLTDLQNAQKKRRRITEGADVVNSSTTIMSDKVAPRHEPQAPPRTSETTTGPFCWHCHKPLHARADRCPFCREIQ
;
A
#
# COMPACT_ATOMS: atom_id res chain seq x y z
N MET A 1 -4.20 -15.15 -10.04
CA MET A 1 -3.81 -15.82 -11.28
C MET A 1 -4.06 -14.86 -12.43
N ALA A 2 -3.09 -14.66 -13.31
CA ALA A 2 -3.23 -13.74 -14.44
C ALA A 2 -4.06 -14.37 -15.58
N PRO A 3 -4.72 -13.56 -16.44
CA PRO A 3 -5.60 -14.09 -17.48
C PRO A 3 -4.96 -15.09 -18.43
N GLU A 4 -3.72 -14.85 -18.84
CA GLU A 4 -2.96 -15.75 -19.74
C GLU A 4 -2.64 -17.11 -19.12
N GLN A 5 -2.54 -17.18 -17.79
CA GLN A 5 -2.26 -18.43 -17.08
C GLN A 5 -3.42 -19.43 -17.17
N PHE A 6 -4.67 -18.96 -17.40
CA PHE A 6 -5.80 -19.84 -17.69
C PHE A 6 -5.67 -20.54 -19.04
N ARG A 7 -4.80 -20.03 -19.92
CA ARG A 7 -4.45 -20.65 -21.21
C ARG A 7 -3.17 -21.46 -21.15
N GLY A 8 -2.63 -21.70 -19.94
CA GLY A 8 -1.37 -22.41 -19.75
C GLY A 8 -0.11 -21.61 -20.08
N GLN A 9 -0.23 -20.29 -20.27
CA GLN A 9 0.90 -19.41 -20.57
C GLN A 9 1.33 -18.69 -19.29
N ALA A 10 2.55 -18.93 -18.83
CA ALA A 10 3.16 -18.19 -17.73
C ALA A 10 4.33 -17.36 -18.28
N VAL A 11 4.27 -16.05 -18.07
CA VAL A 11 5.31 -15.09 -18.48
C VAL A 11 5.68 -14.19 -17.30
N PHE A 12 6.82 -13.51 -17.35
CA PHE A 12 7.22 -12.58 -16.26
C PHE A 12 6.15 -11.51 -15.93
N ALA A 13 5.42 -11.05 -16.95
CA ALA A 13 4.33 -10.11 -16.74
C ALA A 13 3.15 -10.69 -15.94
N SER A 14 3.05 -12.02 -15.77
CA SER A 14 2.05 -12.67 -14.90
C SER A 14 2.31 -12.39 -13.43
N ASP A 15 3.58 -12.28 -13.03
CA ASP A 15 3.96 -11.94 -11.66
C ASP A 15 3.63 -10.47 -11.36
N ILE A 16 3.82 -9.60 -12.35
CA ILE A 16 3.44 -8.18 -12.23
C ILE A 16 1.92 -8.04 -12.07
N TYR A 17 1.13 -8.83 -12.77
CA TYR A 17 -0.32 -8.86 -12.58
C TYR A 17 -0.68 -9.28 -11.16
N SER A 18 -0.08 -10.33 -10.64
CA SER A 18 -0.31 -10.82 -9.28
C SER A 18 0.10 -9.78 -8.23
N LEU A 19 1.22 -9.08 -8.44
CA LEU A 19 1.65 -7.95 -7.62
C LEU A 19 0.64 -6.80 -7.69
N GLY A 20 0.14 -6.49 -8.89
CA GLY A 20 -0.90 -5.47 -9.10
C GLY A 20 -2.18 -5.76 -8.32
N ILE A 21 -2.64 -7.02 -8.29
CA ILE A 21 -3.77 -7.48 -7.48
C ILE A 21 -3.50 -7.27 -5.99
N THR A 22 -2.29 -7.58 -5.53
CA THR A 22 -1.88 -7.39 -4.13
C THR A 22 -1.89 -5.90 -3.75
N ILE A 23 -1.31 -5.04 -4.59
CA ILE A 23 -1.31 -3.59 -4.37
C ILE A 23 -2.76 -3.05 -4.37
N TYR A 24 -3.60 -3.53 -5.30
CA TYR A 24 -5.02 -3.17 -5.32
C TYR A 24 -5.70 -3.48 -3.99
N GLN A 25 -5.51 -4.70 -3.47
CA GLN A 25 -6.09 -5.12 -2.19
C GLN A 25 -5.55 -4.30 -1.02
N MET A 26 -4.25 -3.99 -0.99
CA MET A 26 -3.66 -3.12 0.04
C MET A 26 -4.27 -1.71 0.06
N LEU A 27 -4.60 -1.16 -1.11
CA LEU A 27 -5.16 0.18 -1.25
C LEU A 27 -6.66 0.28 -0.97
N THR A 28 -7.40 -0.81 -1.23
CA THR A 28 -8.87 -0.81 -1.17
C THR A 28 -9.45 -1.68 -0.06
N GLY A 29 -8.62 -2.54 0.57
CA GLY A 29 -9.06 -3.55 1.54
C GLY A 29 -9.80 -4.74 0.90
N GLN A 30 -9.98 -4.77 -0.41
CA GLN A 30 -10.77 -5.77 -1.12
C GLN A 30 -10.06 -6.23 -2.39
N LEU A 31 -10.33 -7.44 -2.84
CA LEU A 31 -9.90 -7.90 -4.16
C LEU A 31 -10.65 -7.17 -5.28
N PRO A 32 -10.04 -6.94 -6.45
CA PRO A 32 -10.69 -6.25 -7.57
C PRO A 32 -11.92 -7.00 -8.09
N TYR A 33 -11.93 -8.32 -7.97
CA TYR A 33 -13.02 -9.22 -8.35
C TYR A 33 -12.99 -10.47 -7.46
N ASP A 34 -14.12 -11.17 -7.38
CA ASP A 34 -14.20 -12.48 -6.75
C ASP A 34 -13.44 -13.53 -7.58
N THR A 35 -13.22 -14.71 -6.99
CA THR A 35 -12.52 -15.80 -7.70
C THR A 35 -13.17 -16.03 -9.06
N PRO A 36 -12.40 -15.92 -10.17
CA PRO A 36 -12.94 -16.10 -11.50
C PRO A 36 -13.49 -17.52 -11.66
N VAL A 37 -14.75 -17.65 -12.03
CA VAL A 37 -15.32 -18.90 -12.48
C VAL A 37 -15.18 -18.98 -14.01
N PRO A 38 -15.17 -20.17 -14.62
CA PRO A 38 -15.02 -20.32 -16.08
C PRO A 38 -15.96 -19.43 -16.91
N SER A 39 -17.18 -19.20 -16.43
CA SER A 39 -18.17 -18.31 -17.05
C SER A 39 -17.78 -16.82 -17.07
N ASN A 40 -16.86 -16.40 -16.21
CA ASN A 40 -16.40 -15.00 -16.10
C ASN A 40 -15.04 -14.75 -16.79
N LEU A 41 -14.43 -15.80 -17.36
CA LEU A 41 -13.11 -15.69 -17.97
C LEU A 41 -13.09 -14.70 -19.14
N ASP A 42 -14.11 -14.70 -19.98
CA ASP A 42 -14.21 -13.75 -21.10
C ASP A 42 -14.29 -12.30 -20.62
N ARG A 43 -15.01 -12.05 -19.53
CA ARG A 43 -15.09 -10.72 -18.92
C ARG A 43 -13.76 -10.30 -18.27
N LEU A 44 -13.04 -11.26 -17.68
CA LEU A 44 -11.70 -11.03 -17.15
C LEU A 44 -10.73 -10.65 -18.28
N MET A 45 -10.79 -11.37 -19.40
CA MET A 45 -9.96 -11.12 -20.57
C MET A 45 -10.26 -9.76 -21.24
N LYS A 46 -11.51 -9.26 -21.14
CA LYS A 46 -11.91 -7.93 -21.62
C LYS A 46 -11.57 -6.81 -20.62
N GLY A 47 -11.18 -7.14 -19.38
CA GLY A 47 -10.92 -6.16 -18.32
C GLY A 47 -12.17 -5.64 -17.62
N ASP A 48 -13.35 -6.15 -17.91
CA ASP A 48 -14.63 -5.66 -17.39
C ASP A 48 -14.83 -5.96 -15.89
N LEU A 49 -14.04 -6.87 -15.32
CA LEU A 49 -14.17 -7.27 -13.92
C LEU A 49 -13.39 -6.36 -12.96
N VAL A 50 -12.35 -5.70 -13.43
CA VAL A 50 -11.49 -4.89 -12.58
C VAL A 50 -11.96 -3.45 -12.55
N LYS A 51 -12.56 -3.03 -11.44
CA LYS A 51 -12.92 -1.62 -11.23
C LYS A 51 -11.69 -0.83 -10.77
N PRO A 52 -11.52 0.43 -11.22
CA PRO A 52 -10.42 1.26 -10.75
C PRO A 52 -10.39 1.38 -9.22
N PRO A 53 -9.21 1.33 -8.56
CA PRO A 53 -9.07 1.45 -7.11
C PRO A 53 -9.78 2.69 -6.55
N ARG A 54 -9.73 3.82 -7.27
CA ARG A 54 -10.37 5.08 -6.85
C ARG A 54 -11.89 5.05 -6.77
N VAL A 55 -12.53 4.12 -7.47
CA VAL A 55 -13.99 3.92 -7.35
C VAL A 55 -14.36 3.41 -5.95
N ARG A 56 -13.47 2.62 -5.34
CA ARG A 56 -13.66 2.07 -3.99
C ARG A 56 -13.08 2.99 -2.90
N ASN A 57 -11.97 3.63 -3.19
CA ASN A 57 -11.32 4.56 -2.28
C ASN A 57 -10.87 5.83 -3.03
N PRO A 58 -11.68 6.90 -3.02
CA PRO A 58 -11.38 8.17 -3.71
C PRO A 58 -10.11 8.87 -3.21
N SER A 59 -9.62 8.53 -2.00
CA SER A 59 -8.39 9.11 -1.44
C SER A 59 -7.12 8.66 -2.15
N ILE A 60 -7.20 7.61 -2.99
CA ILE A 60 -6.06 7.11 -3.74
C ILE A 60 -5.64 8.15 -4.80
N PRO A 61 -4.36 8.55 -4.86
CA PRO A 61 -3.86 9.45 -5.91
C PRO A 61 -4.10 8.87 -7.30
N THR A 62 -4.42 9.74 -8.27
CA THR A 62 -4.67 9.33 -9.65
C THR A 62 -3.49 8.56 -10.25
N SER A 63 -2.25 9.06 -10.01
CA SER A 63 -1.04 8.37 -10.49
C SER A 63 -0.93 6.93 -9.98
N LEU A 64 -1.27 6.68 -8.71
CA LEU A 64 -1.23 5.33 -8.14
C LEU A 64 -2.35 4.45 -8.69
N ASN A 65 -3.55 5.03 -8.90
CA ASN A 65 -4.65 4.34 -9.56
C ASN A 65 -4.24 3.85 -10.96
N ASP A 66 -3.61 4.72 -11.75
CA ASP A 66 -3.23 4.42 -13.13
C ASP A 66 -2.14 3.35 -13.19
N ILE A 67 -1.17 3.41 -12.27
CA ILE A 67 -0.13 2.38 -12.13
C ILE A 67 -0.75 1.02 -11.82
N VAL A 68 -1.69 0.95 -10.87
CA VAL A 68 -2.36 -0.30 -10.52
C VAL A 68 -3.17 -0.82 -11.69
N MET A 69 -3.96 0.03 -12.36
CA MET A 69 -4.75 -0.37 -13.53
C MET A 69 -3.88 -0.90 -14.66
N LYS A 70 -2.71 -0.29 -14.90
CA LYS A 70 -1.73 -0.78 -15.87
C LYS A 70 -1.13 -2.14 -15.44
N ALA A 71 -0.81 -2.32 -14.16
CA ALA A 71 -0.26 -3.58 -13.66
C ALA A 71 -1.26 -4.75 -13.79
N VAL A 72 -2.57 -4.49 -13.58
CA VAL A 72 -3.63 -5.50 -13.70
C VAL A 72 -4.31 -5.52 -15.07
N ALA A 73 -3.72 -4.91 -16.07
CA ALA A 73 -4.24 -4.96 -17.45
C ALA A 73 -4.33 -6.41 -17.93
N PRO A 74 -5.47 -6.84 -18.50
CA PRO A 74 -5.65 -8.21 -18.97
C PRO A 74 -4.79 -8.50 -20.21
N ASP A 75 -4.61 -7.50 -21.05
CA ASP A 75 -3.75 -7.59 -22.23
C ASP A 75 -2.27 -7.39 -21.83
N LEU A 76 -1.43 -8.33 -22.23
CA LEU A 76 0.01 -8.29 -21.97
C LEU A 76 0.69 -7.05 -22.56
N SER A 77 0.25 -6.60 -23.76
CA SER A 77 0.84 -5.43 -24.43
C SER A 77 0.60 -4.12 -23.66
N ASN A 78 -0.47 -4.05 -22.90
CA ASN A 78 -0.86 -2.89 -22.09
C ASN A 78 -0.34 -2.96 -20.64
N ARG A 79 0.31 -4.06 -20.27
CA ARG A 79 0.86 -4.30 -18.94
C ARG A 79 2.33 -3.93 -18.88
N TYR A 80 2.86 -3.72 -17.68
CA TYR A 80 4.31 -3.67 -17.48
C TYR A 80 4.96 -4.99 -17.88
N GLN A 81 6.04 -4.91 -18.67
CA GLN A 81 6.77 -6.08 -19.13
C GLN A 81 7.87 -6.51 -18.16
N ASN A 82 8.34 -5.60 -17.32
CA ASN A 82 9.37 -5.82 -16.31
C ASN A 82 9.05 -5.06 -15.01
N ALA A 83 9.66 -5.47 -13.91
CA ALA A 83 9.46 -4.87 -12.60
C ALA A 83 10.10 -3.49 -12.47
N GLU A 84 11.12 -3.19 -13.28
CA GLU A 84 11.85 -1.90 -13.24
C GLU A 84 10.95 -0.75 -13.71
N ASP A 85 10.17 -0.97 -14.75
CA ASP A 85 9.21 0.03 -15.25
C ASP A 85 8.13 0.33 -14.20
N LEU A 86 7.61 -0.71 -13.56
CA LEU A 86 6.65 -0.55 -12.46
C LEU A 86 7.26 0.21 -11.29
N LEU A 87 8.49 -0.13 -10.89
CA LEU A 87 9.22 0.55 -9.82
C LEU A 87 9.45 2.03 -10.14
N THR A 88 9.86 2.32 -11.37
CA THR A 88 10.10 3.69 -11.84
C THR A 88 8.84 4.54 -11.75
N ASP A 89 7.70 4.02 -12.19
CA ASP A 89 6.42 4.74 -12.12
C ASP A 89 5.97 4.95 -10.67
N LEU A 90 6.16 3.97 -9.78
CA LEU A 90 5.88 4.10 -8.35
C LEU A 90 6.75 5.18 -7.68
N GLN A 91 8.04 5.23 -8.01
CA GLN A 91 8.96 6.25 -7.51
C GLN A 91 8.57 7.66 -8.00
N ASN A 92 8.18 7.78 -9.26
CA ASN A 92 7.72 9.04 -9.83
C ASN A 92 6.41 9.51 -9.15
N ALA A 93 5.48 8.62 -8.90
CA ALA A 93 4.25 8.92 -8.17
C ALA A 93 4.55 9.40 -6.74
N GLN A 94 5.52 8.78 -6.06
CA GLN A 94 5.96 9.19 -4.73
C GLN A 94 6.60 10.59 -4.74
N LYS A 95 7.48 10.88 -5.70
CA LYS A 95 8.13 12.21 -5.85
C LYS A 95 7.08 13.30 -6.11
N LYS A 96 6.10 13.02 -6.96
CA LYS A 96 5.00 13.96 -7.26
C LYS A 96 4.17 14.28 -6.02
N ARG A 97 3.88 13.27 -5.18
CA ARG A 97 3.15 13.46 -3.93
C ARG A 97 3.93 14.36 -2.96
N ARG A 98 5.25 14.14 -2.79
CA ARG A 98 6.09 14.97 -1.90
C ARG A 98 6.09 16.43 -2.31
N ARG A 99 6.24 16.72 -3.61
CA ARG A 99 6.21 18.10 -4.12
C ARG A 99 4.88 18.81 -3.86
N ILE A 100 3.76 18.09 -3.88
CA ILE A 100 2.45 18.68 -3.59
C ILE A 100 2.31 19.02 -2.11
N THR A 101 2.82 18.17 -1.21
CA THR A 101 2.81 18.44 0.24
C THR A 101 3.76 19.58 0.61
N GLU A 102 4.97 19.62 0.08
CA GLU A 102 5.93 20.70 0.32
C GLU A 102 5.47 22.05 -0.25
N GLY A 103 4.73 22.06 -1.37
CA GLY A 103 4.15 23.29 -1.95
C GLY A 103 2.94 23.82 -1.21
N ALA A 104 2.22 22.99 -0.44
CA ALA A 104 1.07 23.41 0.34
C ALA A 104 1.48 24.11 1.65
N ASP A 105 2.64 23.78 2.21
CA ASP A 105 3.15 24.40 3.45
C ASP A 105 3.70 25.82 3.24
N VAL A 106 4.05 26.20 2.01
CA VAL A 106 4.61 27.52 1.68
C VAL A 106 3.51 28.60 1.56
N VAL A 107 2.26 28.22 1.32
CA VAL A 107 1.17 29.20 1.12
C VAL A 107 0.54 29.66 2.45
N ASN A 108 0.83 28.98 3.56
CA ASN A 108 0.22 29.29 4.87
C ASN A 108 1.10 30.10 5.82
N SER A 109 2.22 30.64 5.34
CA SER A 109 3.17 31.41 6.17
C SER A 109 3.10 32.94 5.99
N SER A 110 1.97 33.46 5.53
CA SER A 110 1.80 34.91 5.39
C SER A 110 0.50 35.40 5.99
N THR A 111 0.37 35.23 7.31
CA THR A 111 -0.58 36.06 8.07
C THR A 111 0.06 36.46 9.40
N THR A 112 0.66 37.62 9.37
CA THR A 112 1.03 38.43 10.53
C THR A 112 -0.21 38.70 11.36
N ILE A 113 -0.23 38.29 12.62
CA ILE A 113 -1.16 38.83 13.59
C ILE A 113 -0.58 38.97 14.98
N MET A 114 -0.80 40.12 15.43
CA MET A 114 -0.59 40.78 16.70
C MET A 114 -0.74 39.92 17.96
N SER A 115 0.09 40.28 18.89
CA SER A 115 0.14 39.94 20.31
C SER A 115 -1.21 39.91 21.01
N ASP A 116 -1.43 38.83 21.77
CA ASP A 116 -2.05 38.99 23.09
C ASP A 116 -1.48 37.94 24.06
N LYS A 117 -1.05 38.46 25.22
CA LYS A 117 -0.46 37.72 26.32
C LYS A 117 -1.53 36.87 27.01
N VAL A 118 -1.32 35.56 27.06
CA VAL A 118 -1.99 34.69 28.04
C VAL A 118 -0.97 33.76 28.71
N ALA A 119 -1.09 33.68 30.02
CA ALA A 119 -0.21 33.05 30.98
C ALA A 119 0.00 31.52 30.75
N PRO A 120 1.08 30.93 31.31
CA PRO A 120 1.47 29.55 31.05
C PRO A 120 0.52 28.57 31.75
N ARG A 121 -0.11 27.70 31.00
CA ARG A 121 -0.74 26.49 31.51
C ARG A 121 0.27 25.37 31.61
N HIS A 122 0.33 24.77 32.77
CA HIS A 122 1.07 23.58 33.13
C HIS A 122 0.84 22.45 32.11
N GLU A 123 1.94 22.04 31.49
CA GLU A 123 2.02 20.89 30.59
C GLU A 123 2.26 19.64 31.45
N PRO A 124 1.47 18.56 31.32
CA PRO A 124 1.79 17.30 31.96
C PRO A 124 2.96 16.68 31.21
N GLN A 125 4.08 16.54 31.89
CA GLN A 125 5.29 15.88 31.40
C GLN A 125 4.96 14.42 31.05
N ALA A 126 5.07 14.08 29.75
CA ALA A 126 5.11 12.70 29.30
C ALA A 126 6.41 12.04 29.80
N PRO A 127 6.35 10.77 30.24
CA PRO A 127 7.55 10.06 30.68
C PRO A 127 8.54 9.89 29.52
N PRO A 128 9.85 9.85 29.81
CA PRO A 128 10.88 9.75 28.79
C PRO A 128 10.75 8.45 28.01
N ARG A 129 10.58 8.56 26.68
CA ARG A 129 10.67 7.43 25.77
C ARG A 129 12.13 7.03 25.66
N THR A 130 12.52 6.03 26.41
CA THR A 130 13.77 5.29 26.17
C THR A 130 13.62 4.56 24.84
N SER A 131 14.31 5.05 23.83
CA SER A 131 14.51 4.37 22.55
C SER A 131 15.48 3.21 22.75
N GLU A 132 15.00 2.11 23.31
CA GLU A 132 15.68 0.83 23.20
C GLU A 132 15.26 0.19 21.87
N THR A 133 16.18 0.17 20.93
CA THR A 133 16.13 -0.65 19.72
C THR A 133 16.18 -2.11 20.16
N THR A 134 15.03 -2.69 20.48
CA THR A 134 14.89 -4.12 20.79
C THR A 134 14.97 -4.91 19.48
N THR A 135 16.16 -5.26 19.06
CA THR A 135 16.43 -6.33 18.11
C THR A 135 16.22 -7.68 18.79
N GLY A 136 15.00 -7.98 19.20
CA GLY A 136 14.59 -9.28 19.75
C GLY A 136 13.76 -10.07 18.76
N PRO A 137 13.67 -11.40 18.94
CA PRO A 137 12.78 -12.22 18.11
C PRO A 137 11.32 -11.78 18.28
N PHE A 138 10.54 -11.90 17.21
CA PHE A 138 9.10 -11.61 17.21
C PHE A 138 8.32 -12.91 17.24
N CYS A 139 7.15 -12.90 17.88
CA CYS A 139 6.22 -14.02 17.84
C CYS A 139 5.77 -14.29 16.40
N TRP A 140 5.95 -15.50 15.92
CA TRP A 140 5.54 -15.90 14.57
C TRP A 140 4.02 -15.80 14.34
N HIS A 141 3.20 -15.89 15.41
CA HIS A 141 1.75 -15.87 15.32
C HIS A 141 1.14 -14.46 15.46
N CYS A 142 1.56 -13.66 16.45
CA CYS A 142 0.96 -12.33 16.68
C CYS A 142 1.89 -11.15 16.39
N HIS A 143 3.11 -11.40 15.90
CA HIS A 143 4.13 -10.42 15.50
C HIS A 143 4.56 -9.43 16.59
N LYS A 144 4.24 -9.68 17.86
CA LYS A 144 4.69 -8.86 18.97
C LYS A 144 6.12 -9.23 19.39
N PRO A 145 6.91 -8.26 19.89
CA PRO A 145 8.28 -8.51 20.30
C PRO A 145 8.32 -9.50 21.47
N LEU A 146 9.26 -10.43 21.40
CA LEU A 146 9.48 -11.45 22.41
C LEU A 146 10.80 -11.20 23.15
N HIS A 147 10.87 -11.70 24.38
CA HIS A 147 12.14 -11.81 25.08
C HIS A 147 12.99 -12.95 24.47
N ALA A 148 14.31 -12.77 24.37
CA ALA A 148 15.23 -13.69 23.68
C ALA A 148 15.20 -15.17 24.13
N ARG A 149 14.51 -15.48 25.23
CA ARG A 149 14.35 -16.84 25.80
C ARG A 149 12.92 -17.21 26.10
N ALA A 150 11.95 -16.65 25.39
CA ALA A 150 10.56 -16.94 25.63
C ALA A 150 10.11 -18.19 24.86
N ASP A 151 9.84 -19.29 25.53
CA ASP A 151 9.31 -20.51 24.95
C ASP A 151 7.81 -20.37 24.56
N ARG A 152 7.14 -19.36 25.12
CA ARG A 152 5.74 -19.03 24.82
C ARG A 152 5.54 -17.52 24.74
N CYS A 153 4.71 -17.12 23.80
CA CYS A 153 4.35 -15.72 23.64
C CYS A 153 3.48 -15.24 24.82
N PRO A 154 3.84 -14.17 25.56
CA PRO A 154 3.03 -13.65 26.65
C PRO A 154 1.70 -13.02 26.19
N PHE A 155 1.56 -12.71 24.89
CA PHE A 155 0.39 -12.05 24.33
C PHE A 155 -0.65 -13.02 23.76
N CYS A 156 -0.20 -14.00 22.98
CA CYS A 156 -1.10 -14.98 22.35
C CYS A 156 -0.98 -16.40 22.93
N ARG A 157 0.00 -16.63 23.84
CA ARG A 157 0.31 -17.91 24.51
C ARG A 157 0.76 -19.03 23.58
N GLU A 158 1.04 -18.73 22.32
CA GLU A 158 1.54 -19.71 21.35
C GLU A 158 3.01 -20.06 21.65
N ILE A 159 3.40 -21.31 21.40
CA ILE A 159 4.78 -21.82 21.56
C ILE A 159 5.64 -21.24 20.43
N GLN A 160 6.89 -20.83 20.76
CA GLN A 160 7.83 -20.18 19.82
C GLN A 160 8.89 -21.14 19.32
#